data_82d556f865c64d6f6564977ccff51de1
#
_entry.id   82d556f865c64d6f6564977ccff51de1
#
_cell.length_a   1.000
_cell.length_b   1.000
_cell.length_c   1.000
_cell.angle_alpha   90.00
_cell.angle_beta   90.00
_cell.angle_gamma   90.00
#
_symmetry.space_group_name_H-M   'P 1'
#
loop_
_entity.id
_entity.type
_entity.pdbx_description
1 polymer ?
#
loop_
_entity_poly.entity_id
_entity_poly.type
_entity_poly.pdbx_seq_one_letter_code
_entity_poly.pdbx_strand_id
1 'polypeptide(L)'
;DGTFSGFAYSRRSNRSFTWSGTDAALDSNRFSVYTPRPNQTEVYAVACVKDDDVYLTLDKATVVEHILVANTTYAYFAMNYGKDTGPTPIANPNVPSAPKGIWQTYAPGVERALNLDGDYFKLIIKGFLGDSHTGTVEFYLCCRKGADSANPTFNFLRSDWIKADLQSLGVVDKVVFNVECSYRDNNQQSLIPAWFCLDGIRLPK
;
A
#
# COMPACT_ATOMS: atom_id res chain seq x y z
N ASP A 1 -16.92 -11.62 5.37
CA ASP A 1 -16.26 -10.36 5.02
C ASP A 1 -15.50 -9.86 6.20
N GLY A 2 -14.19 -10.19 6.19
CA GLY A 2 -13.32 -9.85 7.29
C GLY A 2 -13.26 -8.35 7.54
N THR A 3 -13.75 -7.95 8.67
CA THR A 3 -13.68 -6.61 9.24
C THR A 3 -12.26 -6.29 9.75
N PHE A 4 -11.20 -6.91 9.18
CA PHE A 4 -9.84 -6.63 9.57
C PHE A 4 -9.48 -5.19 9.21
N SER A 5 -9.00 -4.44 10.19
CA SER A 5 -8.32 -3.17 10.06
C SER A 5 -7.15 -3.13 11.04
N GLY A 6 -6.18 -2.24 10.83
CA GLY A 6 -4.98 -2.20 11.64
C GLY A 6 -3.81 -2.97 11.00
N PHE A 7 -2.88 -3.44 11.84
CA PHE A 7 -1.69 -4.16 11.40
C PHE A 7 -1.76 -5.66 11.67
N ALA A 8 -1.23 -6.45 10.72
CA ALA A 8 -0.91 -7.86 10.89
C ALA A 8 0.54 -8.12 10.52
N TYR A 9 1.16 -9.15 11.10
CA TYR A 9 2.53 -9.54 10.74
C TYR A 9 2.54 -10.51 9.57
N SER A 10 3.50 -10.35 8.67
CA SER A 10 3.74 -11.24 7.54
C SER A 10 5.24 -11.40 7.24
N ARG A 11 5.57 -12.49 6.56
CA ARG A 11 6.89 -12.74 5.97
C ARG A 11 6.79 -13.16 4.49
N ARG A 12 5.59 -13.00 3.90
CA ARG A 12 5.31 -13.43 2.54
C ARG A 12 5.80 -12.38 1.54
N SER A 13 6.46 -12.83 0.48
CA SER A 13 6.79 -12.02 -0.68
C SER A 13 6.26 -12.73 -1.92
N ASN A 14 5.47 -12.04 -2.72
CA ASN A 14 4.91 -12.60 -3.94
C ASN A 14 4.81 -11.52 -5.02
N ARG A 15 5.41 -11.78 -6.16
CA ARG A 15 5.30 -10.95 -7.37
C ARG A 15 4.48 -11.62 -8.46
N SER A 16 4.18 -12.89 -8.25
CA SER A 16 3.40 -13.67 -9.20
C SER A 16 1.94 -13.64 -8.77
N PHE A 17 1.07 -13.52 -9.74
CA PHE A 17 -0.33 -13.74 -9.51
C PHE A 17 -0.56 -15.25 -9.29
N THR A 18 -0.71 -15.64 -8.05
CA THR A 18 -1.09 -17.00 -7.72
C THR A 18 -2.59 -17.00 -7.47
N TRP A 19 -3.33 -17.51 -8.44
CA TRP A 19 -4.75 -17.61 -8.35
C TRP A 19 -5.20 -19.06 -8.28
N SER A 20 -5.99 -19.40 -7.28
CA SER A 20 -6.62 -20.71 -7.15
C SER A 20 -8.15 -20.67 -6.99
N GLY A 21 -8.74 -19.48 -7.06
CA GLY A 21 -10.18 -19.33 -6.85
C GLY A 21 -10.64 -19.43 -5.40
N THR A 22 -9.72 -19.32 -4.45
CA THR A 22 -10.00 -19.55 -3.01
C THR A 22 -9.69 -18.31 -2.17
N ASP A 23 -10.32 -18.18 -0.99
CA ASP A 23 -10.01 -17.15 -0.01
C ASP A 23 -8.53 -17.18 0.40
N ALA A 24 -7.92 -18.38 0.48
CA ALA A 24 -6.51 -18.53 0.78
C ALA A 24 -5.59 -17.89 -0.27
N ALA A 25 -5.97 -17.90 -1.55
CA ALA A 25 -5.21 -17.21 -2.60
C ALA A 25 -5.35 -15.69 -2.49
N LEU A 26 -6.53 -15.20 -2.13
CA LEU A 26 -6.79 -13.81 -1.87
C LEU A 26 -5.96 -13.32 -0.68
N ASP A 27 -5.98 -14.03 0.43
CA ASP A 27 -5.19 -13.72 1.62
C ASP A 27 -3.68 -13.80 1.33
N SER A 28 -3.27 -14.75 0.47
CA SER A 28 -1.89 -14.79 0.00
C SER A 28 -1.45 -13.48 -0.66
N ASN A 29 -2.31 -12.83 -1.42
CA ASN A 29 -2.01 -11.55 -2.08
C ASN A 29 -2.16 -10.35 -1.14
N ARG A 30 -3.15 -10.36 -0.25
CA ARG A 30 -3.38 -9.31 0.76
C ARG A 30 -2.20 -9.20 1.72
N PHE A 31 -1.67 -10.33 2.17
CA PHE A 31 -0.59 -10.41 3.16
C PHE A 31 0.80 -10.64 2.55
N SER A 32 0.98 -10.45 1.25
CA SER A 32 2.28 -10.50 0.58
C SER A 32 2.75 -9.12 0.17
N VAL A 33 4.03 -8.84 0.37
CA VAL A 33 4.68 -7.66 -0.19
C VAL A 33 5.04 -7.88 -1.66
N TYR A 34 4.80 -6.87 -2.49
CA TYR A 34 5.22 -6.84 -3.88
C TYR A 34 6.64 -6.27 -3.99
N THR A 35 7.64 -7.13 -3.90
CA THR A 35 9.05 -6.74 -3.97
C THR A 35 9.90 -7.82 -4.65
N PRO A 36 10.95 -7.46 -5.43
CA PRO A 36 11.92 -8.42 -5.96
C PRO A 36 12.95 -8.86 -4.92
N ARG A 37 13.03 -8.18 -3.77
CA ARG A 37 14.04 -8.38 -2.74
C ARG A 37 13.42 -9.01 -1.51
N PRO A 38 14.12 -9.92 -0.82
CA PRO A 38 13.70 -10.37 0.49
C PRO A 38 13.68 -9.17 1.47
N ASN A 39 12.82 -9.28 2.49
CA ASN A 39 12.78 -8.31 3.57
C ASN A 39 14.10 -8.35 4.36
N GLN A 40 14.53 -7.20 4.89
CA GLN A 40 15.72 -7.14 5.72
C GLN A 40 15.50 -7.82 7.08
N THR A 41 14.26 -7.85 7.57
CA THR A 41 13.89 -8.31 8.91
C THR A 41 13.12 -9.63 8.90
N GLU A 42 12.97 -10.32 7.79
CA GLU A 42 12.16 -11.53 7.60
C GLU A 42 10.66 -11.33 7.88
N VAL A 43 10.28 -10.47 8.83
CA VAL A 43 8.91 -10.17 9.25
C VAL A 43 8.65 -8.68 9.11
N TYR A 44 7.53 -8.32 8.51
CA TYR A 44 7.07 -6.95 8.32
C TYR A 44 5.60 -6.83 8.70
N ALA A 45 5.11 -5.60 8.85
CA ALA A 45 3.70 -5.32 9.10
C ALA A 45 2.95 -5.09 7.79
N VAL A 46 1.76 -5.67 7.70
CA VAL A 46 0.78 -5.40 6.64
C VAL A 46 -0.36 -4.62 7.24
N ALA A 47 -0.67 -3.48 6.66
CA ALA A 47 -1.77 -2.61 7.06
C ALA A 47 -3.00 -2.79 6.15
N CYS A 48 -4.17 -2.83 6.76
CA CYS A 48 -5.45 -2.61 6.11
C CYS A 48 -6.08 -1.36 6.73
N VAL A 49 -6.20 -0.30 5.95
CA VAL A 49 -6.64 1.01 6.45
C VAL A 49 -8.14 1.13 6.32
N LYS A 50 -8.78 1.42 7.45
CA LYS A 50 -10.15 1.93 7.55
C LYS A 50 -10.10 3.06 8.56
N ASP A 51 -10.42 4.27 8.17
CA ASP A 51 -10.32 5.43 9.04
C ASP A 51 -8.90 5.61 9.70
N ASP A 52 -8.84 6.11 10.92
CA ASP A 52 -7.60 6.37 11.69
C ASP A 52 -7.18 5.18 12.59
N ASP A 53 -7.57 3.95 12.27
CA ASP A 53 -7.33 2.76 13.08
C ASP A 53 -5.97 2.08 12.84
N VAL A 54 -5.22 2.54 11.84
CA VAL A 54 -3.86 2.07 11.54
C VAL A 54 -2.85 3.06 12.11
N TYR A 55 -2.28 2.74 13.26
CA TYR A 55 -1.32 3.63 13.92
C TYR A 55 -0.23 2.85 14.66
N LEU A 56 0.87 3.54 14.91
CA LEU A 56 1.97 3.13 15.79
C LEU A 56 2.01 4.07 16.98
N THR A 57 2.28 3.54 18.17
CA THR A 57 2.61 4.30 19.37
C THR A 57 4.07 4.06 19.75
N LEU A 58 4.74 5.08 20.24
CA LEU A 58 6.11 5.03 20.71
C LEU A 58 6.12 5.10 22.23
N ASP A 59 6.92 4.26 22.88
CA ASP A 59 7.06 4.27 24.35
C ASP A 59 7.59 5.61 24.89
N LYS A 60 8.35 6.32 24.05
CA LYS A 60 8.88 7.65 24.33
C LYS A 60 8.73 8.53 23.09
N ALA A 61 8.22 9.73 23.30
CA ALA A 61 8.13 10.72 22.25
C ALA A 61 9.52 11.02 21.65
N THR A 62 9.64 10.88 20.34
CA THR A 62 10.88 11.10 19.59
C THR A 62 10.59 11.43 18.13
N VAL A 63 11.62 11.82 17.39
CA VAL A 63 11.53 11.96 15.93
C VAL A 63 11.59 10.57 15.29
N VAL A 64 10.68 10.25 14.40
CA VAL A 64 10.82 9.09 13.52
C VAL A 64 11.60 9.55 12.29
N GLU A 65 12.81 9.01 12.09
CA GLU A 65 13.65 9.41 10.96
C GLU A 65 13.03 8.94 9.62
N HIS A 66 12.68 7.68 9.56
CA HIS A 66 12.03 7.10 8.38
C HIS A 66 11.41 5.74 8.68
N ILE A 67 10.59 5.30 7.74
CA ILE A 67 10.05 3.95 7.63
C ILE A 67 10.32 3.41 6.22
N LEU A 68 10.28 2.09 6.06
CA LEU A 68 10.20 1.45 4.76
C LEU A 68 8.74 1.12 4.45
N VAL A 69 8.30 1.47 3.26
CA VAL A 69 6.93 1.18 2.76
C VAL A 69 6.99 0.47 1.43
N ALA A 70 6.04 -0.42 1.20
CA ALA A 70 5.85 -1.10 -0.07
C ALA A 70 4.37 -1.36 -0.34
N ASN A 71 4.03 -1.61 -1.60
CA ASN A 71 2.72 -2.11 -1.94
C ASN A 71 2.55 -3.57 -1.50
N THR A 72 1.35 -3.94 -1.04
CA THR A 72 0.98 -5.36 -1.03
C THR A 72 0.82 -5.85 -2.47
N THR A 73 0.97 -7.15 -2.69
CA THR A 73 0.70 -7.76 -4.00
C THR A 73 -0.73 -7.46 -4.46
N TYR A 74 -1.68 -7.49 -3.54
CA TYR A 74 -3.08 -7.19 -3.80
C TYR A 74 -3.31 -5.76 -4.30
N ALA A 75 -2.81 -4.76 -3.58
CA ALA A 75 -2.95 -3.35 -3.97
C ALA A 75 -2.18 -3.04 -5.26
N TYR A 76 -0.96 -3.59 -5.41
CA TYR A 76 -0.15 -3.40 -6.61
C TYR A 76 -0.89 -3.89 -7.87
N PHE A 77 -1.46 -5.09 -7.82
CA PHE A 77 -2.17 -5.64 -8.96
C PHE A 77 -3.46 -4.88 -9.27
N ALA A 78 -4.20 -4.46 -8.24
CA ALA A 78 -5.38 -3.62 -8.44
C ALA A 78 -5.02 -2.32 -9.17
N MET A 79 -3.94 -1.64 -8.78
CA MET A 79 -3.46 -0.42 -9.42
C MET A 79 -2.91 -0.64 -10.83
N ASN A 80 -2.21 -1.76 -11.06
CA ASN A 80 -1.51 -2.00 -12.31
C ASN A 80 -2.42 -2.55 -13.40
N TYR A 81 -3.41 -3.37 -13.04
CA TYR A 81 -4.20 -4.11 -14.00
C TYR A 81 -5.68 -3.73 -14.01
N GLY A 82 -6.24 -3.28 -12.88
CA GLY A 82 -7.68 -3.05 -12.80
C GLY A 82 -8.48 -4.33 -13.10
N LYS A 83 -9.68 -4.14 -13.62
CA LYS A 83 -10.63 -5.21 -13.93
C LYS A 83 -10.28 -6.00 -15.19
N ASP A 84 -9.89 -5.30 -16.27
CA ASP A 84 -9.93 -5.85 -17.63
C ASP A 84 -8.63 -6.50 -18.10
N THR A 85 -7.56 -6.26 -17.39
CA THR A 85 -6.23 -6.74 -17.73
C THR A 85 -5.64 -7.47 -16.54
N GLY A 86 -6.30 -8.55 -16.12
CA GLY A 86 -5.60 -9.45 -15.19
C GLY A 86 -4.18 -9.67 -15.70
N PRO A 87 -3.18 -9.91 -14.86
CA PRO A 87 -1.83 -10.06 -15.32
C PRO A 87 -1.83 -11.06 -16.46
N THR A 88 -1.45 -10.60 -17.64
CA THR A 88 -0.90 -11.54 -18.64
C THR A 88 0.19 -12.25 -17.86
N PRO A 89 0.16 -13.57 -17.72
CA PRO A 89 1.11 -14.25 -16.87
C PRO A 89 2.47 -13.77 -17.30
N ILE A 90 3.16 -13.06 -16.43
CA ILE A 90 4.58 -12.81 -16.61
C ILE A 90 5.12 -14.23 -16.72
N ALA A 91 5.54 -14.57 -17.89
CA ALA A 91 5.94 -15.86 -18.37
C ALA A 91 6.56 -16.77 -17.29
N ASN A 92 5.74 -17.24 -16.36
CA ASN A 92 6.03 -18.47 -15.67
C ASN A 92 5.28 -19.55 -16.45
N PRO A 93 5.98 -20.35 -17.25
CA PRO A 93 5.36 -21.38 -18.07
C PRO A 93 4.56 -22.41 -17.28
N ASN A 94 4.67 -22.37 -15.94
CA ASN A 94 4.01 -23.30 -15.03
C ASN A 94 2.75 -22.73 -14.36
N VAL A 95 2.40 -21.46 -14.62
CA VAL A 95 1.17 -20.85 -14.08
C VAL A 95 0.17 -20.70 -15.22
N PRO A 96 -0.98 -21.40 -15.18
CA PRO A 96 -2.05 -21.18 -16.15
C PRO A 96 -2.42 -19.71 -16.21
N SER A 97 -2.63 -19.20 -17.42
CA SER A 97 -3.12 -17.84 -17.62
C SER A 97 -4.41 -17.64 -16.82
N ALA A 98 -4.40 -16.73 -15.85
CA ALA A 98 -5.60 -16.38 -15.14
C ALA A 98 -6.63 -15.86 -16.16
N PRO A 99 -7.87 -16.38 -16.16
CA PRO A 99 -8.90 -15.87 -17.04
C PRO A 99 -9.12 -14.36 -16.79
N LYS A 100 -9.35 -13.61 -17.88
CA LYS A 100 -9.77 -12.20 -17.74
C LYS A 100 -10.99 -12.09 -16.82
N GLY A 101 -11.01 -11.09 -15.96
CA GLY A 101 -12.15 -10.83 -15.06
C GLY A 101 -12.07 -11.45 -13.67
N ILE A 102 -11.06 -12.22 -13.35
CA ILE A 102 -10.88 -12.80 -12.00
C ILE A 102 -10.70 -11.73 -10.93
N TRP A 103 -10.10 -10.59 -11.27
CA TRP A 103 -9.96 -9.45 -10.36
C TRP A 103 -11.28 -8.87 -9.88
N GLN A 104 -12.35 -8.97 -10.64
CA GLN A 104 -13.68 -8.51 -10.19
C GLN A 104 -14.16 -9.20 -8.93
N THR A 105 -13.77 -10.45 -8.74
CA THR A 105 -14.14 -11.24 -7.56
C THR A 105 -13.31 -10.82 -6.34
N TYR A 106 -12.12 -10.20 -6.52
CA TYR A 106 -11.17 -9.90 -5.45
C TYR A 106 -11.10 -8.46 -5.01
N ALA A 107 -11.26 -7.55 -5.93
CA ALA A 107 -11.32 -6.13 -5.68
C ALA A 107 -12.63 -5.59 -6.27
N PRO A 108 -13.79 -5.90 -5.65
CA PRO A 108 -15.07 -5.44 -6.15
C PRO A 108 -15.04 -3.91 -6.26
N GLY A 109 -15.47 -3.40 -7.41
CA GLY A 109 -15.47 -1.97 -7.71
C GLY A 109 -14.19 -1.43 -8.39
N VAL A 110 -13.11 -2.20 -8.47
CA VAL A 110 -11.93 -1.80 -9.24
C VAL A 110 -12.17 -2.06 -10.72
N GLU A 111 -12.71 -1.06 -11.43
CA GLU A 111 -13.08 -1.17 -12.84
C GLU A 111 -11.91 -0.91 -13.79
N ARG A 112 -10.90 -0.14 -13.37
CA ARG A 112 -9.73 0.24 -14.17
C ARG A 112 -8.43 0.28 -13.38
N ALA A 113 -7.31 0.21 -14.09
CA ALA A 113 -5.98 0.48 -13.55
C ALA A 113 -5.79 1.97 -13.24
N LEU A 114 -4.80 2.29 -12.39
CA LEU A 114 -4.31 3.65 -12.21
C LEU A 114 -3.25 3.96 -13.28
N ASN A 115 -3.68 4.31 -14.48
CA ASN A 115 -2.83 4.53 -15.65
C ASN A 115 -3.11 5.83 -16.40
N LEU A 116 -4.03 6.65 -15.92
CA LEU A 116 -4.36 7.95 -16.49
C LEU A 116 -3.50 9.05 -15.86
N ASP A 117 -3.27 10.13 -16.60
CA ASP A 117 -2.65 11.34 -16.06
C ASP A 117 -3.49 11.85 -14.88
N GLY A 118 -2.83 12.22 -13.78
CA GLY A 118 -3.48 12.64 -12.54
C GLY A 118 -3.84 11.49 -11.58
N ASP A 119 -3.69 10.22 -11.98
CA ASP A 119 -3.94 9.10 -11.06
C ASP A 119 -2.87 9.00 -9.97
N TYR A 120 -3.33 8.71 -8.75
CA TYR A 120 -2.44 8.45 -7.63
C TYR A 120 -3.04 7.50 -6.58
N PHE A 121 -2.13 6.91 -5.81
CA PHE A 121 -2.41 6.21 -4.56
C PHE A 121 -1.28 6.57 -3.59
N LYS A 122 -1.62 7.21 -2.47
CA LYS A 122 -0.65 7.71 -1.51
C LYS A 122 -1.04 7.41 -0.08
N LEU A 123 -0.04 7.28 0.78
CA LEU A 123 -0.22 7.30 2.23
C LEU A 123 -0.27 8.75 2.71
N ILE A 124 -1.17 9.00 3.64
CA ILE A 124 -1.23 10.22 4.45
C ILE A 124 -0.77 9.82 5.85
N ILE A 125 0.44 10.24 6.21
CA ILE A 125 1.11 9.85 7.45
C ILE A 125 1.06 11.05 8.39
N LYS A 126 0.31 10.93 9.48
CA LYS A 126 0.09 12.02 10.46
C LYS A 126 0.85 11.75 11.74
N GLY A 127 1.60 12.74 12.23
CA GLY A 127 2.26 12.69 13.53
C GLY A 127 1.42 13.35 14.62
N PHE A 128 1.49 12.78 15.83
CA PHE A 128 0.85 13.33 17.02
C PHE A 128 1.81 13.31 18.21
N LEU A 129 1.67 14.31 19.08
CA LEU A 129 2.28 14.36 20.41
C LEU A 129 1.14 14.59 21.41
N GLY A 130 0.78 13.55 22.17
CA GLY A 130 -0.50 13.49 22.85
C GLY A 130 -1.64 13.65 21.86
N ASP A 131 -2.54 14.59 22.13
CA ASP A 131 -3.69 14.89 21.24
C ASP A 131 -3.34 15.93 20.16
N SER A 132 -2.14 16.50 20.16
CA SER A 132 -1.74 17.55 19.25
C SER A 132 -1.18 16.98 17.95
N HIS A 133 -1.80 17.31 16.81
CA HIS A 133 -1.26 17.03 15.48
C HIS A 133 0.03 17.83 15.25
N THR A 134 1.13 17.15 14.90
CA THR A 134 2.45 17.77 14.73
C THR A 134 2.81 18.03 13.27
N GLY A 135 2.35 17.16 12.35
CA GLY A 135 2.64 17.30 10.93
C GLY A 135 2.04 16.18 10.11
N THR A 136 2.09 16.35 8.79
CA THR A 136 1.63 15.36 7.82
C THR A 136 2.67 15.15 6.74
N VAL A 137 2.93 13.89 6.40
CA VAL A 137 3.76 13.50 5.25
C VAL A 137 2.87 12.76 4.27
N GLU A 138 2.92 13.17 3.00
CA GLU A 138 2.32 12.45 1.88
C GLU A 138 3.36 11.58 1.20
N PHE A 139 3.06 10.30 1.01
CA PHE A 139 3.97 9.36 0.39
C PHE A 139 3.29 8.57 -0.73
N TYR A 140 3.71 8.79 -1.98
CA TYR A 140 3.11 8.16 -3.15
C TYR A 140 3.61 6.74 -3.36
N LEU A 141 2.69 5.77 -3.34
CA LEU A 141 2.90 4.39 -3.77
C LEU A 141 2.61 4.20 -5.27
N CYS A 142 1.69 5.00 -5.81
CA CYS A 142 1.46 5.21 -7.23
C CYS A 142 1.32 6.72 -7.48
N CYS A 143 2.02 7.23 -8.49
CA CYS A 143 1.90 8.61 -8.93
C CYS A 143 1.98 8.63 -10.46
N ARG A 144 0.97 9.14 -11.11
CA ARG A 144 0.97 9.35 -12.56
C ARG A 144 1.20 10.83 -12.87
N LYS A 145 1.58 11.10 -14.10
CA LYS A 145 1.93 12.45 -14.56
C LYS A 145 0.85 13.46 -14.18
N GLY A 146 1.26 14.56 -13.55
CA GLY A 146 0.35 15.62 -13.10
C GLY A 146 -0.38 15.35 -11.77
N ALA A 147 -0.22 14.20 -11.14
CA ALA A 147 -0.83 13.90 -9.85
C ALA A 147 -0.17 14.63 -8.67
N ASP A 148 1.14 14.79 -8.72
CA ASP A 148 1.91 15.57 -7.75
C ASP A 148 2.22 16.95 -8.35
N SER A 149 1.64 18.01 -7.78
CA SER A 149 1.83 19.39 -8.26
C SER A 149 3.27 19.89 -8.06
N ALA A 150 3.97 19.40 -7.06
CA ALA A 150 5.38 19.73 -6.81
C ALA A 150 6.32 19.01 -7.79
N ASN A 151 5.91 17.83 -8.29
CA ASN A 151 6.68 17.00 -9.20
C ASN A 151 5.80 16.48 -10.35
N PRO A 152 5.33 17.36 -11.25
CA PRO A 152 4.30 17.03 -12.24
C PRO A 152 4.73 16.00 -13.30
N THR A 153 6.02 15.69 -13.36
CA THR A 153 6.58 14.68 -14.28
C THR A 153 6.67 13.28 -13.68
N PHE A 154 6.37 13.12 -12.40
CA PHE A 154 6.38 11.82 -11.77
C PHE A 154 5.42 10.86 -12.46
N ASN A 155 5.92 9.66 -12.76
CA ASN A 155 5.13 8.59 -13.37
C ASN A 155 5.69 7.25 -12.94
N PHE A 156 5.15 6.71 -11.84
CA PHE A 156 5.60 5.44 -11.29
C PHE A 156 4.49 4.67 -10.59
N LEU A 157 4.70 3.37 -10.44
CA LEU A 157 4.03 2.49 -9.49
C LEU A 157 5.14 1.74 -8.75
N ARG A 158 5.22 1.93 -7.43
CA ARG A 158 6.28 1.36 -6.60
C ARG A 158 6.19 -0.16 -6.57
N SER A 159 7.29 -0.82 -6.90
CA SER A 159 7.40 -2.28 -6.99
C SER A 159 8.49 -2.85 -6.06
N ASP A 160 8.89 -2.08 -5.04
CA ASP A 160 9.91 -2.46 -4.07
C ASP A 160 9.70 -1.67 -2.77
N TRP A 161 10.45 -2.02 -1.73
CA TRP A 161 10.57 -1.24 -0.50
C TRP A 161 11.21 0.11 -0.78
N ILE A 162 10.55 1.16 -0.33
CA ILE A 162 11.01 2.55 -0.49
C ILE A 162 11.01 3.23 0.87
N LYS A 163 12.06 3.98 1.10
CA LYS A 163 12.21 4.82 2.30
C LYS A 163 11.25 6.01 2.22
N ALA A 164 10.40 6.15 3.23
CA ALA A 164 9.61 7.35 3.48
C ALA A 164 10.26 8.15 4.62
N ASP A 165 10.69 9.37 4.34
CA ASP A 165 11.25 10.29 5.33
C ASP A 165 10.11 10.87 6.18
N LEU A 166 10.22 10.78 7.51
CA LEU A 166 9.21 11.26 8.45
C LEU A 166 9.72 12.34 9.39
N GLN A 167 10.94 12.86 9.19
CA GLN A 167 11.54 13.85 10.08
C GLN A 167 10.71 15.13 10.20
N SER A 168 9.99 15.50 9.15
CA SER A 168 9.10 16.66 9.13
C SER A 168 7.87 16.53 10.03
N LEU A 169 7.56 15.34 10.55
CA LEU A 169 6.54 15.17 11.59
C LEU A 169 6.97 15.77 12.93
N GLY A 170 8.30 15.98 13.13
CA GLY A 170 8.84 16.44 14.40
C GLY A 170 8.85 15.35 15.47
N VAL A 171 8.81 15.77 16.74
CA VAL A 171 8.71 14.83 17.87
C VAL A 171 7.27 14.33 17.99
N VAL A 172 7.11 13.01 17.98
CA VAL A 172 5.82 12.33 18.03
C VAL A 172 5.83 11.20 19.05
N ASP A 173 4.68 10.87 19.62
CA ASP A 173 4.44 9.64 20.37
C ASP A 173 3.45 8.70 19.66
N LYS A 174 2.78 9.21 18.60
CA LYS A 174 1.88 8.42 17.76
C LYS A 174 2.01 8.82 16.29
N VAL A 175 1.99 7.82 15.41
CA VAL A 175 1.96 8.01 13.95
C VAL A 175 0.77 7.26 13.40
N VAL A 176 -0.14 7.97 12.71
CA VAL A 176 -1.36 7.44 12.11
C VAL A 176 -1.20 7.37 10.60
N PHE A 177 -1.68 6.28 10.00
CA PHE A 177 -1.59 6.03 8.57
C PHE A 177 -2.97 5.98 7.93
N ASN A 178 -3.17 6.84 6.94
CA ASN A 178 -4.35 6.82 6.08
C ASN A 178 -3.93 6.63 4.62
N VAL A 179 -4.92 6.32 3.79
CA VAL A 179 -4.73 6.16 2.34
C VAL A 179 -5.62 7.16 1.61
N GLU A 180 -5.05 7.76 0.58
CA GLU A 180 -5.79 8.58 -0.37
C GLU A 180 -5.54 8.09 -1.80
N CYS A 181 -6.61 8.05 -2.60
CA CYS A 181 -6.58 7.59 -3.98
C CYS A 181 -7.36 8.54 -4.89
N SER A 182 -6.91 8.75 -6.11
CA SER A 182 -7.64 9.52 -7.12
C SER A 182 -8.88 8.79 -7.64
N TYR A 183 -8.87 7.47 -7.61
CA TYR A 183 -9.97 6.63 -8.07
C TYR A 183 -10.87 6.25 -6.90
N ARG A 184 -12.05 6.91 -6.85
CA ARG A 184 -13.00 6.82 -5.72
C ARG A 184 -14.41 6.51 -6.21
N ASP A 185 -15.21 5.97 -5.33
CA ASP A 185 -16.65 5.83 -5.53
C ASP A 185 -17.40 7.14 -5.28
N ASN A 186 -18.73 7.09 -5.40
CA ASN A 186 -19.61 8.23 -5.16
C ASN A 186 -19.60 8.71 -3.68
N ASN A 187 -19.16 7.86 -2.75
CA ASN A 187 -19.03 8.18 -1.33
C ASN A 187 -17.61 8.66 -0.98
N GLN A 188 -16.77 8.93 -1.99
CA GLN A 188 -15.36 9.33 -1.83
C GLN A 188 -14.47 8.25 -1.20
N GLN A 189 -14.91 6.99 -1.16
CA GLN A 189 -14.11 5.87 -0.71
C GLN A 189 -13.15 5.42 -1.83
N SER A 190 -11.92 5.07 -1.46
CA SER A 190 -10.95 4.52 -2.42
C SER A 190 -11.48 3.21 -3.02
N LEU A 191 -11.51 3.13 -4.35
CA LEU A 191 -11.80 1.90 -5.07
C LEU A 191 -10.57 0.98 -5.17
N ILE A 192 -9.36 1.53 -4.96
CA ILE A 192 -8.16 0.70 -4.81
C ILE A 192 -8.11 0.21 -3.36
N PRO A 193 -7.84 -1.08 -3.14
CA PRO A 193 -7.72 -1.63 -1.79
C PRO A 193 -6.69 -0.88 -0.95
N ALA A 194 -7.11 -0.37 0.21
CA ALA A 194 -6.31 0.45 1.10
C ALA A 194 -5.33 -0.41 1.94
N TRP A 195 -4.44 -1.14 1.25
CA TRP A 195 -3.47 -2.05 1.84
C TRP A 195 -2.05 -1.64 1.49
N PHE A 196 -1.17 -1.66 2.49
CA PHE A 196 0.27 -1.42 2.28
C PHE A 196 1.12 -2.26 3.25
N CYS A 197 2.43 -2.32 2.99
CA CYS A 197 3.40 -2.97 3.87
C CYS A 197 4.29 -1.93 4.52
N LEU A 198 4.66 -2.16 5.78
CA LEU A 198 5.51 -1.30 6.58
C LEU A 198 6.59 -2.14 7.26
N ASP A 199 7.84 -1.63 7.21
CA ASP A 199 9.01 -2.22 7.86
C ASP A 199 10.01 -1.13 8.24
N GLY A 200 11.11 -1.52 8.88
CA GLY A 200 12.31 -0.71 9.04
C GLY A 200 12.09 0.65 9.71
N ILE A 201 11.30 0.71 10.79
CA ILE A 201 11.11 1.94 11.55
C ILE A 201 12.46 2.36 12.15
N ARG A 202 12.92 3.56 11.79
CA ARG A 202 14.17 4.11 12.28
C ARG A 202 13.94 5.27 13.23
N LEU A 203 14.46 5.11 14.43
CA LEU A 203 14.52 6.15 15.46
C LEU A 203 15.97 6.66 15.60
N PRO A 204 16.19 7.89 16.08
CA PRO A 204 17.52 8.40 16.44
C PRO A 204 18.19 7.48 17.47
N LYS A 205 19.53 7.42 17.41
CA LYS A 205 20.34 6.69 18.40
C LYS A 205 20.43 7.44 19.73
#